data_42bb902a345c4236edc4722e7e13d161
#
_entry.id   42bb902a345c4236edc4722e7e13d161
#
_cell.length_a   1.000
_cell.length_b   1.000
_cell.length_c   1.000
_cell.angle_alpha   90.00
_cell.angle_beta   90.00
_cell.angle_gamma   90.00
#
_symmetry.space_group_name_H-M   'P 1'
#
loop_
_entity.id
_entity.type
_entity.pdbx_description
1 polymer ?
#
loop_
_entity_poly.entity_id
_entity_poly.type
_entity_poly.pdbx_seq_one_letter_code
_entity_poly.pdbx_strand_id
1 'polypeptide(L)'
;MKVCKKCILTDAYPGLTFNDEGVCSFCSSNHVFEPFGEDQLIRILEKVKTRKRGEYDALVPLSGGKDSMYILYLAVKVYNLKVLTMTFDNGFASQLAIDNMERAVEKMNVKHIVCKPDDKMLKRIYKNMLLRSGDICGACGIGIKANMYKVANDYGIPMILIGTSPLEEDSFLPDTTQDIVRFKYIMKEAGCLSKKEMNDFLIYPDLNLLKLAIGKRIGRFPKEVRPLFFIKNLPDKEMGEFITKELDWKEDTTREYSKHFDCIVEPFTNYVRYQIYGYERRMCQYSTMVRRGEITKEKALAMYEADHIMDKPANYKEILDRLDLTEKNMEDVLKVKPLKYEKHISKVNKLFIRLVKFIKK
;
A
#
# COMPACT_ATOMS: atom_id res chain seq x y z
N MET A 1 18.69 18.60 10.61
CA MET A 1 18.29 17.36 9.94
C MET A 1 19.51 16.74 9.26
N LYS A 2 19.87 15.52 9.65
CA LYS A 2 21.01 14.79 9.08
C LYS A 2 20.54 13.99 7.88
N VAL A 3 21.22 14.12 6.72
CA VAL A 3 20.86 13.41 5.47
C VAL A 3 21.95 12.36 5.19
N CYS A 4 21.56 11.19 4.71
CA CYS A 4 22.49 10.13 4.34
C CYS A 4 23.43 10.58 3.22
N LYS A 5 24.74 10.24 3.34
CA LYS A 5 25.70 10.54 2.27
C LYS A 5 25.50 9.72 0.99
N LYS A 6 24.88 8.52 1.07
CA LYS A 6 24.66 7.64 -0.08
C LYS A 6 23.26 7.77 -0.69
N CYS A 7 22.19 7.97 0.10
CA CYS A 7 20.82 8.14 -0.38
C CYS A 7 20.20 9.45 0.12
N ILE A 8 18.90 9.63 0.01
CA ILE A 8 18.21 10.87 0.40
C ILE A 8 17.44 10.75 1.73
N LEU A 9 17.52 9.60 2.45
CA LEU A 9 16.88 9.44 3.77
C LEU A 9 17.51 10.38 4.82
N THR A 10 16.64 10.87 5.70
CA THR A 10 17.01 11.78 6.80
C THR A 10 16.80 11.11 8.16
N ASP A 11 17.37 11.72 9.21
CA ASP A 11 17.20 11.28 10.61
C ASP A 11 15.74 11.40 11.12
N ALA A 12 14.84 12.03 10.35
CA ALA A 12 13.40 11.99 10.61
C ALA A 12 12.80 10.61 10.42
N TYR A 13 13.43 9.73 9.58
CA TYR A 13 12.90 8.40 9.32
C TYR A 13 13.01 7.49 10.56
N PRO A 14 11.91 6.86 11.03
CA PRO A 14 11.88 6.11 12.27
C PRO A 14 12.89 4.97 12.32
N GLY A 15 13.73 4.96 13.34
CA GLY A 15 14.71 3.89 13.57
C GLY A 15 15.94 3.93 12.65
N LEU A 16 16.07 4.95 11.80
CA LEU A 16 17.27 5.15 11.00
C LEU A 16 18.43 5.56 11.91
N THR A 17 19.59 4.94 11.72
CA THR A 17 20.86 5.31 12.37
C THR A 17 21.89 5.65 11.31
N PHE A 18 22.94 6.37 11.71
CA PHE A 18 24.05 6.75 10.83
C PHE A 18 25.36 6.29 11.44
N ASN A 19 26.26 5.77 10.62
CA ASN A 19 27.61 5.48 11.01
C ASN A 19 28.48 6.77 11.06
N ASP A 20 29.76 6.63 11.46
CA ASP A 20 30.69 7.76 11.56
C ASP A 20 30.95 8.43 10.21
N GLU A 21 30.82 7.71 9.12
CA GLU A 21 30.94 8.26 7.78
C GLU A 21 29.70 9.03 7.32
N GLY A 22 28.61 9.06 8.11
CA GLY A 22 27.33 9.70 7.76
C GLY A 22 26.48 8.91 6.79
N VAL A 23 26.70 7.60 6.69
CA VAL A 23 25.89 6.67 5.88
C VAL A 23 24.82 6.03 6.75
N CYS A 24 23.57 5.99 6.26
CA CYS A 24 22.47 5.42 7.03
C CYS A 24 22.53 3.90 7.12
N SER A 25 21.86 3.33 8.14
CA SER A 25 21.84 1.88 8.40
C SER A 25 21.31 1.05 7.22
N PHE A 26 20.41 1.58 6.41
CA PHE A 26 19.95 0.89 5.18
C PHE A 26 21.05 0.80 4.12
N CYS A 27 21.77 1.90 3.90
CA CYS A 27 22.87 1.93 2.94
C CYS A 27 24.12 1.19 3.41
N SER A 28 24.32 1.09 4.74
CA SER A 28 25.47 0.36 5.33
C SER A 28 25.28 -1.15 5.32
N SER A 29 24.01 -1.62 5.36
CA SER A 29 23.71 -3.07 5.40
C SER A 29 23.96 -3.79 4.08
N ASN A 30 24.22 -3.07 2.98
CA ASN A 30 24.36 -3.62 1.62
C ASN A 30 23.26 -4.63 1.25
N HIS A 31 22.09 -4.54 1.89
CA HIS A 31 21.01 -5.48 1.68
C HIS A 31 20.32 -5.16 0.36
N VAL A 32 20.72 -5.85 -0.70
CA VAL A 32 19.98 -5.89 -1.96
C VAL A 32 19.00 -7.05 -1.86
N PHE A 33 17.72 -6.78 -2.12
CA PHE A 33 16.71 -7.82 -2.14
C PHE A 33 16.97 -8.77 -3.30
N GLU A 34 17.13 -10.06 -3.00
CA GLU A 34 17.21 -11.12 -4.00
C GLU A 34 15.86 -11.86 -4.10
N PRO A 35 15.33 -12.08 -5.32
CA PRO A 35 14.10 -12.83 -5.50
C PRO A 35 14.18 -14.25 -4.94
N PHE A 36 13.09 -14.72 -4.35
CA PHE A 36 13.02 -16.08 -3.77
C PHE A 36 13.07 -17.20 -4.82
N GLY A 37 12.92 -16.89 -6.11
CA GLY A 37 12.92 -17.83 -7.22
C GLY A 37 11.53 -18.20 -7.73
N GLU A 38 11.37 -18.15 -9.06
CA GLU A 38 10.08 -18.40 -9.73
C GLU A 38 9.60 -19.85 -9.53
N ASP A 39 10.48 -20.84 -9.49
CA ASP A 39 10.14 -22.23 -9.19
C ASP A 39 9.43 -22.37 -7.85
N GLN A 40 9.84 -21.57 -6.85
CA GLN A 40 9.18 -21.55 -5.55
C GLN A 40 7.79 -20.95 -5.65
N LEU A 41 7.60 -19.89 -6.45
CA LEU A 41 6.29 -19.31 -6.71
C LEU A 41 5.36 -20.34 -7.35
N ILE A 42 5.80 -21.00 -8.42
CA ILE A 42 5.02 -22.01 -9.13
C ILE A 42 4.57 -23.12 -8.18
N ARG A 43 5.48 -23.68 -7.36
CA ARG A 43 5.11 -24.68 -6.33
C ARG A 43 4.07 -24.17 -5.33
N ILE A 44 4.15 -22.89 -4.95
CA ILE A 44 3.16 -22.28 -4.06
C ILE A 44 1.80 -22.16 -4.75
N LEU A 45 1.76 -21.67 -5.99
CA LEU A 45 0.52 -21.48 -6.75
C LEU A 45 -0.18 -22.82 -6.96
N GLU A 46 0.53 -23.84 -7.41
CA GLU A 46 -0.01 -25.19 -7.63
C GLU A 46 -0.56 -25.79 -6.33
N LYS A 47 0.24 -25.76 -5.25
CA LYS A 47 -0.19 -26.28 -3.95
C LYS A 47 -1.43 -25.58 -3.39
N VAL A 48 -1.55 -24.26 -3.59
CA VAL A 48 -2.68 -23.50 -3.07
C VAL A 48 -3.91 -23.66 -3.96
N LYS A 49 -3.73 -23.74 -5.28
CA LYS A 49 -4.80 -23.99 -6.27
C LYS A 49 -5.63 -25.23 -5.93
N THR A 50 -5.02 -26.30 -5.40
CA THR A 50 -5.76 -27.52 -5.00
C THR A 50 -6.78 -27.29 -3.87
N ARG A 51 -6.73 -26.16 -3.19
CA ARG A 51 -7.62 -25.83 -2.07
C ARG A 51 -8.84 -25.01 -2.46
N LYS A 52 -9.03 -24.73 -3.75
CA LYS A 52 -10.18 -23.95 -4.23
C LYS A 52 -11.50 -24.66 -3.93
N ARG A 53 -12.50 -23.87 -3.55
CA ARG A 53 -13.87 -24.33 -3.27
C ARG A 53 -14.90 -23.75 -4.25
N GLY A 54 -14.43 -22.87 -5.15
CA GLY A 54 -15.21 -22.19 -6.16
C GLY A 54 -14.59 -22.32 -7.55
N GLU A 55 -15.02 -21.45 -8.41
CA GLU A 55 -14.62 -21.45 -9.83
C GLU A 55 -13.19 -20.93 -10.05
N TYR A 56 -12.75 -19.92 -9.26
CA TYR A 56 -11.52 -19.18 -9.49
C TYR A 56 -10.35 -19.74 -8.69
N ASP A 57 -9.17 -19.69 -9.27
CA ASP A 57 -7.91 -20.12 -8.64
C ASP A 57 -7.31 -18.99 -7.77
N ALA A 58 -7.44 -17.74 -8.24
CA ALA A 58 -6.87 -16.57 -7.57
C ALA A 58 -7.77 -15.34 -7.64
N LEU A 59 -7.68 -14.48 -6.62
CA LEU A 59 -8.17 -13.11 -6.63
C LEU A 59 -7.00 -12.17 -6.91
N VAL A 60 -7.16 -11.25 -7.88
CA VAL A 60 -6.18 -10.20 -8.16
C VAL A 60 -6.83 -8.84 -7.88
N PRO A 61 -6.44 -8.15 -6.79
CA PRO A 61 -6.88 -6.78 -6.55
C PRO A 61 -6.24 -5.83 -7.56
N LEU A 62 -7.03 -4.96 -8.17
CA LEU A 62 -6.58 -3.97 -9.15
C LEU A 62 -6.68 -2.57 -8.57
N SER A 63 -5.66 -1.74 -8.82
CA SER A 63 -5.65 -0.31 -8.52
C SER A 63 -5.57 0.58 -9.78
N GLY A 64 -5.37 -0.03 -10.96
CA GLY A 64 -5.06 0.68 -12.21
C GLY A 64 -3.58 1.05 -12.34
N GLY A 65 -2.81 0.91 -11.27
CA GLY A 65 -1.36 1.11 -11.27
C GLY A 65 -0.60 -0.07 -11.88
N LYS A 66 0.59 0.20 -12.36
CA LYS A 66 1.49 -0.67 -13.13
C LYS A 66 1.64 -2.07 -12.52
N ASP A 67 1.95 -2.17 -11.22
CA ASP A 67 2.27 -3.45 -10.57
C ASP A 67 1.05 -4.37 -10.50
N SER A 68 -0.14 -3.84 -10.19
CA SER A 68 -1.38 -4.62 -10.17
C SER A 68 -1.77 -5.14 -11.57
N MET A 69 -1.54 -4.34 -12.61
CA MET A 69 -1.75 -4.74 -13.99
C MET A 69 -0.77 -5.84 -14.43
N TYR A 70 0.50 -5.71 -14.05
CA TYR A 70 1.50 -6.74 -14.34
C TYR A 70 1.18 -8.07 -13.65
N ILE A 71 0.73 -8.04 -12.39
CA ILE A 71 0.27 -9.26 -11.70
C ILE A 71 -0.94 -9.90 -12.39
N LEU A 72 -1.90 -9.09 -12.88
CA LEU A 72 -3.01 -9.62 -13.66
C LEU A 72 -2.52 -10.38 -14.90
N TYR A 73 -1.60 -9.77 -15.66
CA TYR A 73 -0.99 -10.42 -16.83
C TYR A 73 -0.29 -11.72 -16.47
N LEU A 74 0.59 -11.71 -15.46
CA LEU A 74 1.29 -12.90 -15.01
C LEU A 74 0.33 -14.02 -14.59
N ALA A 75 -0.69 -13.69 -13.81
CA ALA A 75 -1.67 -14.65 -13.32
C ALA A 75 -2.41 -15.35 -14.46
N VAL A 76 -2.87 -14.58 -15.46
CA VAL A 76 -3.70 -15.08 -16.56
C VAL A 76 -2.84 -15.73 -17.66
N LYS A 77 -1.78 -15.04 -18.13
CA LYS A 77 -1.04 -15.44 -19.34
C LYS A 77 0.17 -16.31 -19.05
N VAL A 78 0.85 -16.07 -17.92
CA VAL A 78 2.08 -16.84 -17.59
C VAL A 78 1.73 -18.06 -16.74
N TYR A 79 0.96 -17.87 -15.67
CA TYR A 79 0.64 -18.96 -14.73
C TYR A 79 -0.68 -19.67 -15.04
N ASN A 80 -1.39 -19.26 -16.10
CA ASN A 80 -2.64 -19.87 -16.58
C ASN A 80 -3.64 -20.14 -15.44
N LEU A 81 -3.86 -19.13 -14.61
CA LEU A 81 -4.82 -19.18 -13.51
C LEU A 81 -6.19 -18.63 -13.94
N LYS A 82 -7.26 -19.27 -13.46
CA LYS A 82 -8.60 -18.70 -13.56
C LYS A 82 -8.78 -17.60 -12.51
N VAL A 83 -8.78 -16.36 -12.96
CA VAL A 83 -8.70 -15.18 -12.10
C VAL A 83 -10.06 -14.50 -11.96
N LEU A 84 -10.40 -14.10 -10.73
CA LEU A 84 -11.36 -13.07 -10.44
C LEU A 84 -10.59 -11.80 -10.07
N THR A 85 -11.01 -10.64 -10.58
CA THR A 85 -10.41 -9.36 -10.19
C THR A 85 -11.36 -8.56 -9.32
N MET A 86 -10.81 -7.68 -8.47
CA MET A 86 -11.60 -6.77 -7.65
C MET A 86 -10.92 -5.44 -7.45
N THR A 87 -11.72 -4.39 -7.24
CA THR A 87 -11.26 -3.08 -6.80
C THR A 87 -12.09 -2.63 -5.59
N PHE A 88 -11.42 -2.03 -4.62
CA PHE A 88 -12.06 -1.31 -3.54
C PHE A 88 -12.20 0.15 -3.96
N ASP A 89 -13.44 0.59 -4.19
CA ASP A 89 -13.73 2.00 -4.49
C ASP A 89 -13.55 2.82 -3.21
N ASN A 90 -12.38 3.46 -3.12
CA ASN A 90 -12.02 4.30 -1.99
C ASN A 90 -12.48 5.75 -2.14
N GLY A 91 -13.18 6.09 -3.22
CA GLY A 91 -13.64 7.45 -3.55
C GLY A 91 -12.54 8.38 -4.09
N PHE A 92 -11.31 7.88 -4.28
CA PHE A 92 -10.14 8.67 -4.71
C PHE A 92 -9.39 8.06 -5.90
N ALA A 93 -9.93 7.05 -6.56
CA ALA A 93 -9.34 6.54 -7.78
C ALA A 93 -9.33 7.63 -8.87
N SER A 94 -8.21 7.77 -9.60
CA SER A 94 -8.16 8.66 -10.77
C SER A 94 -8.94 8.06 -11.94
N GLN A 95 -9.46 8.91 -12.84
CA GLN A 95 -10.15 8.43 -14.03
C GLN A 95 -9.23 7.54 -14.88
N LEU A 96 -7.97 7.93 -15.04
CA LEU A 96 -6.98 7.15 -15.78
C LEU A 96 -6.77 5.74 -15.20
N ALA A 97 -6.77 5.63 -13.88
CA ALA A 97 -6.66 4.33 -13.21
C ALA A 97 -7.90 3.47 -13.45
N ILE A 98 -9.09 4.07 -13.41
CA ILE A 98 -10.36 3.39 -13.71
C ILE A 98 -10.34 2.88 -15.16
N ASP A 99 -10.00 3.74 -16.11
CA ASP A 99 -9.92 3.39 -17.53
C ASP A 99 -8.88 2.29 -17.80
N ASN A 100 -7.74 2.31 -17.08
CA ASN A 100 -6.70 1.28 -17.18
C ASN A 100 -7.23 -0.08 -16.67
N MET A 101 -7.99 -0.09 -15.59
CA MET A 101 -8.61 -1.32 -15.07
C MET A 101 -9.63 -1.89 -16.05
N GLU A 102 -10.50 -1.05 -16.60
CA GLU A 102 -11.53 -1.47 -17.57
C GLU A 102 -10.89 -2.11 -18.81
N ARG A 103 -9.90 -1.44 -19.41
CA ARG A 103 -9.16 -1.99 -20.58
C ARG A 103 -8.49 -3.32 -20.27
N ALA A 104 -7.81 -3.43 -19.12
CA ALA A 104 -7.11 -4.64 -18.75
C ALA A 104 -8.08 -5.81 -18.48
N VAL A 105 -9.19 -5.55 -17.80
CA VAL A 105 -10.26 -6.52 -17.52
C VAL A 105 -10.87 -7.05 -18.81
N GLU A 106 -11.21 -6.17 -19.75
CA GLU A 106 -11.74 -6.51 -21.07
C GLU A 106 -10.71 -7.34 -21.87
N LYS A 107 -9.48 -6.85 -21.99
CA LYS A 107 -8.42 -7.51 -22.77
C LYS A 107 -8.03 -8.88 -22.23
N MET A 108 -8.07 -9.07 -20.92
CA MET A 108 -7.81 -10.36 -20.26
C MET A 108 -9.04 -11.25 -20.19
N ASN A 109 -10.22 -10.74 -20.57
CA ASN A 109 -11.51 -11.44 -20.50
C ASN A 109 -11.74 -12.06 -19.11
N VAL A 110 -11.56 -11.25 -18.06
CA VAL A 110 -11.75 -11.67 -16.67
C VAL A 110 -12.94 -10.95 -16.03
N LYS A 111 -13.61 -11.60 -15.09
CA LYS A 111 -14.66 -10.96 -14.29
C LYS A 111 -14.03 -9.99 -13.29
N HIS A 112 -14.67 -8.81 -13.15
CA HIS A 112 -14.28 -7.78 -12.21
C HIS A 112 -15.40 -7.43 -11.23
N ILE A 113 -15.05 -7.19 -9.97
CA ILE A 113 -15.96 -6.76 -8.90
C ILE A 113 -15.50 -5.44 -8.33
N VAL A 114 -16.35 -4.43 -8.33
CA VAL A 114 -16.11 -3.18 -7.62
C VAL A 114 -16.78 -3.27 -6.25
N CYS A 115 -15.97 -3.22 -5.19
CA CYS A 115 -16.45 -3.16 -3.81
C CYS A 115 -16.59 -1.69 -3.42
N LYS A 116 -17.83 -1.22 -3.38
CA LYS A 116 -18.14 0.17 -3.03
C LYS A 116 -18.78 0.24 -1.64
N PRO A 117 -18.07 0.75 -0.63
CA PRO A 117 -18.65 1.07 0.68
C PRO A 117 -19.63 2.24 0.60
N ASP A 118 -20.38 2.48 1.67
CA ASP A 118 -21.19 3.69 1.80
C ASP A 118 -20.29 4.94 1.80
N ASP A 119 -20.54 5.86 0.86
CA ASP A 119 -19.72 7.06 0.66
C ASP A 119 -19.74 7.98 1.91
N LYS A 120 -20.88 8.10 2.61
CA LYS A 120 -20.97 8.91 3.81
C LYS A 120 -20.19 8.31 4.98
N MET A 121 -20.20 6.98 5.08
CA MET A 121 -19.39 6.27 6.07
C MET A 121 -17.90 6.44 5.77
N LEU A 122 -17.44 6.24 4.53
CA LEU A 122 -16.05 6.43 4.14
C LEU A 122 -15.55 7.85 4.42
N LYS A 123 -16.35 8.85 4.05
CA LYS A 123 -16.04 10.26 4.31
C LYS A 123 -15.82 10.51 5.80
N ARG A 124 -16.71 9.99 6.68
CA ARG A 124 -16.54 10.12 8.13
C ARG A 124 -15.30 9.42 8.65
N ILE A 125 -14.98 8.24 8.11
CA ILE A 125 -13.76 7.49 8.46
C ILE A 125 -12.52 8.31 8.09
N TYR A 126 -12.39 8.75 6.84
CA TYR A 126 -11.22 9.46 6.36
C TYR A 126 -11.04 10.81 7.04
N LYS A 127 -12.12 11.58 7.20
CA LYS A 127 -12.10 12.83 7.96
C LYS A 127 -11.56 12.64 9.37
N ASN A 128 -12.09 11.66 10.11
CA ASN A 128 -11.69 11.44 11.49
C ASN A 128 -10.29 10.81 11.63
N MET A 129 -9.89 9.96 10.68
CA MET A 129 -8.51 9.47 10.64
C MET A 129 -7.53 10.61 10.42
N LEU A 130 -7.81 11.49 9.46
CA LEU A 130 -6.96 12.64 9.18
C LEU A 130 -6.88 13.60 10.39
N LEU A 131 -8.02 14.02 10.93
CA LEU A 131 -8.09 14.95 12.06
C LEU A 131 -7.37 14.44 13.31
N ARG A 132 -7.34 13.13 13.54
CA ARG A 132 -6.83 12.54 14.78
C ARG A 132 -5.42 11.94 14.64
N SER A 133 -5.08 11.45 13.48
CA SER A 133 -3.81 10.75 13.25
C SER A 133 -2.99 11.26 12.07
N GLY A 134 -3.48 12.28 11.35
CA GLY A 134 -2.77 12.83 10.19
C GLY A 134 -2.65 11.83 9.03
N ASP A 135 -3.51 10.80 8.96
CA ASP A 135 -3.40 9.73 7.98
C ASP A 135 -4.76 9.27 7.47
N ILE A 136 -4.89 9.09 6.17
CA ILE A 136 -6.06 8.52 5.48
C ILE A 136 -5.75 7.11 4.99
N CYS A 137 -4.52 6.90 4.49
CA CYS A 137 -4.13 5.68 3.79
C CYS A 137 -4.23 4.43 4.66
N GLY A 138 -4.00 4.56 5.98
CA GLY A 138 -4.15 3.43 6.90
C GLY A 138 -5.57 2.87 6.93
N ALA A 139 -6.59 3.74 6.97
CA ALA A 139 -7.99 3.31 6.90
C ALA A 139 -8.33 2.71 5.52
N CYS A 140 -7.85 3.33 4.44
CA CYS A 140 -8.02 2.80 3.09
C CYS A 140 -7.44 1.38 2.98
N GLY A 141 -6.21 1.16 3.42
CA GLY A 141 -5.57 -0.15 3.41
C GLY A 141 -6.31 -1.21 4.21
N ILE A 142 -6.90 -0.83 5.35
CA ILE A 142 -7.78 -1.72 6.14
C ILE A 142 -9.02 -2.10 5.34
N GLY A 143 -9.69 -1.13 4.71
CA GLY A 143 -10.87 -1.36 3.86
C GLY A 143 -10.56 -2.26 2.66
N ILE A 144 -9.46 -2.00 1.95
CA ILE A 144 -8.98 -2.84 0.84
C ILE A 144 -8.81 -4.28 1.32
N LYS A 145 -8.06 -4.49 2.39
CA LYS A 145 -7.76 -5.83 2.92
C LYS A 145 -9.02 -6.56 3.36
N ALA A 146 -9.94 -5.89 4.05
CA ALA A 146 -11.21 -6.48 4.48
C ALA A 146 -12.02 -6.98 3.28
N ASN A 147 -12.14 -6.16 2.22
CA ASN A 147 -12.88 -6.52 1.01
C ASN A 147 -12.20 -7.62 0.17
N MET A 148 -10.86 -7.60 0.06
CA MET A 148 -10.13 -8.71 -0.58
C MET A 148 -10.46 -10.07 0.07
N TYR A 149 -10.44 -10.13 1.41
CA TYR A 149 -10.75 -11.35 2.13
C TYR A 149 -12.22 -11.74 2.00
N LYS A 150 -13.13 -10.76 1.99
CA LYS A 150 -14.56 -11.01 1.78
C LYS A 150 -14.81 -11.63 0.42
N VAL A 151 -14.37 -10.98 -0.65
CA VAL A 151 -14.56 -11.46 -2.03
C VAL A 151 -13.92 -12.85 -2.20
N ALA A 152 -12.70 -13.05 -1.73
CA ALA A 152 -12.05 -14.35 -1.83
C ALA A 152 -12.84 -15.46 -1.10
N ASN A 153 -13.41 -15.18 0.07
CA ASN A 153 -14.22 -16.14 0.80
C ASN A 153 -15.59 -16.39 0.14
N ASP A 154 -16.27 -15.34 -0.31
CA ASP A 154 -17.59 -15.45 -0.95
C ASP A 154 -17.53 -16.29 -2.23
N TYR A 155 -16.39 -16.23 -2.95
CA TYR A 155 -16.16 -17.01 -4.18
C TYR A 155 -15.33 -18.29 -3.96
N GLY A 156 -15.01 -18.65 -2.72
CA GLY A 156 -14.24 -19.86 -2.40
C GLY A 156 -12.80 -19.85 -2.97
N ILE A 157 -12.20 -18.67 -3.15
CA ILE A 157 -10.88 -18.47 -3.76
C ILE A 157 -9.77 -18.72 -2.73
N PRO A 158 -8.80 -19.61 -3.01
CA PRO A 158 -7.81 -20.01 -2.01
C PRO A 158 -6.63 -19.04 -1.88
N MET A 159 -6.40 -18.16 -2.86
CA MET A 159 -5.27 -17.23 -2.84
C MET A 159 -5.62 -15.83 -3.36
N ILE A 160 -4.89 -14.86 -2.85
CA ILE A 160 -4.92 -13.47 -3.31
C ILE A 160 -3.51 -13.13 -3.81
N LEU A 161 -3.39 -12.70 -5.07
CA LEU A 161 -2.12 -12.26 -5.67
C LEU A 161 -2.02 -10.75 -5.55
N ILE A 162 -1.05 -10.27 -4.79
CA ILE A 162 -0.89 -8.83 -4.45
C ILE A 162 0.28 -8.25 -5.25
N GLY A 163 0.04 -7.12 -5.93
CA GLY A 163 1.02 -6.41 -6.76
C GLY A 163 2.03 -5.56 -5.99
N THR A 164 2.22 -5.77 -4.70
CA THR A 164 3.25 -5.05 -3.94
C THR A 164 4.64 -5.49 -4.39
N SER A 165 5.49 -4.54 -4.73
CA SER A 165 6.88 -4.81 -5.11
C SER A 165 7.83 -4.74 -3.90
N PRO A 166 9.00 -5.40 -3.95
CA PRO A 166 10.03 -5.25 -2.94
C PRO A 166 10.55 -3.81 -2.77
N LEU A 167 10.35 -2.95 -3.79
CA LEU A 167 10.71 -1.52 -3.73
C LEU A 167 9.87 -0.75 -2.71
N GLU A 168 8.63 -1.18 -2.50
CA GLU A 168 7.69 -0.49 -1.61
C GLU A 168 7.81 -0.94 -0.15
N GLU A 169 8.37 -2.12 0.10
CA GLU A 169 8.41 -2.72 1.45
C GLU A 169 9.76 -2.56 2.19
N ASP A 170 10.63 -1.68 1.74
CA ASP A 170 11.95 -1.47 2.37
C ASP A 170 11.88 -0.77 3.76
N SER A 171 10.74 -0.90 4.43
CA SER A 171 10.52 -0.44 5.79
C SER A 171 10.74 -1.57 6.80
N PHE A 172 11.75 -1.43 7.67
CA PHE A 172 12.01 -2.39 8.75
C PHE A 172 10.99 -2.34 9.90
N LEU A 173 10.09 -1.38 9.89
CA LEU A 173 9.03 -1.25 10.88
C LEU A 173 7.68 -1.59 10.27
N PRO A 174 6.80 -2.28 11.02
CA PRO A 174 5.45 -2.55 10.55
C PRO A 174 4.72 -1.21 10.33
N ASP A 175 3.95 -1.13 9.26
CA ASP A 175 3.05 0.01 9.05
C ASP A 175 1.96 0.00 10.13
N THR A 176 2.17 0.80 11.17
CA THR A 176 1.22 0.93 12.29
C THR A 176 -0.05 1.67 11.88
N THR A 177 -0.06 2.36 10.73
CA THR A 177 -1.23 3.08 10.25
C THR A 177 -2.36 2.12 9.86
N GLN A 178 -2.03 0.91 9.38
CA GLN A 178 -2.99 -0.14 9.01
C GLN A 178 -3.34 -1.09 10.16
N ASP A 179 -2.97 -0.77 11.41
CA ASP A 179 -3.30 -1.60 12.57
C ASP A 179 -4.79 -1.46 12.95
N ILE A 180 -5.53 -2.58 12.89
CA ILE A 180 -6.97 -2.62 13.17
C ILE A 180 -7.29 -2.18 14.61
N VAL A 181 -6.43 -2.49 15.58
CA VAL A 181 -6.67 -2.11 16.98
C VAL A 181 -6.54 -0.60 17.15
N ARG A 182 -5.52 -0.01 16.51
CA ARG A 182 -5.33 1.44 16.43
C ARG A 182 -6.53 2.11 15.75
N PHE A 183 -6.95 1.62 14.60
CA PHE A 183 -8.11 2.12 13.87
C PHE A 183 -9.38 2.10 14.72
N LYS A 184 -9.72 0.96 15.33
CA LYS A 184 -10.90 0.84 16.21
C LYS A 184 -10.85 1.84 17.36
N TYR A 185 -9.67 2.06 17.94
CA TYR A 185 -9.51 3.02 19.04
C TYR A 185 -9.80 4.45 18.56
N ILE A 186 -9.23 4.85 17.41
CA ILE A 186 -9.44 6.18 16.81
C ILE A 186 -10.91 6.39 16.49
N MET A 187 -11.58 5.44 15.85
CA MET A 187 -12.99 5.55 15.46
C MET A 187 -13.91 5.58 16.68
N LYS A 188 -13.59 4.85 17.74
CA LYS A 188 -14.32 4.89 19.02
C LYS A 188 -14.16 6.25 19.73
N GLU A 189 -12.93 6.78 19.78
CA GLU A 189 -12.66 8.11 20.34
C GLU A 189 -13.38 9.22 19.53
N ALA A 190 -13.49 9.04 18.22
CA ALA A 190 -14.20 9.96 17.34
C ALA A 190 -15.74 9.91 17.53
N GLY A 191 -16.29 8.79 17.98
CA GLY A 191 -17.74 8.60 18.08
C GLY A 191 -18.47 8.68 16.73
N CYS A 192 -17.74 8.50 15.60
CA CYS A 192 -18.26 8.78 14.26
C CYS A 192 -18.89 7.57 13.55
N LEU A 193 -18.73 6.37 14.11
CA LEU A 193 -19.30 5.12 13.56
C LEU A 193 -20.15 4.39 14.61
N SER A 194 -21.28 3.87 14.19
CA SER A 194 -22.03 2.88 14.94
C SER A 194 -21.28 1.53 14.97
N LYS A 195 -21.66 0.65 15.90
CA LYS A 195 -21.10 -0.71 15.97
C LYS A 195 -21.35 -1.50 14.66
N LYS A 196 -22.51 -1.29 14.03
CA LYS A 196 -22.85 -1.91 12.76
C LYS A 196 -21.92 -1.43 11.66
N GLU A 197 -21.79 -0.12 11.47
CA GLU A 197 -20.90 0.46 10.44
C GLU A 197 -19.44 0.04 10.63
N MET A 198 -18.96 -0.02 11.88
CA MET A 198 -17.62 -0.52 12.18
C MET A 198 -17.44 -1.97 11.73
N ASN A 199 -18.45 -2.82 11.97
CA ASN A 199 -18.40 -4.23 11.56
C ASN A 199 -18.51 -4.38 10.04
N ASP A 200 -19.37 -3.58 9.41
CA ASP A 200 -19.54 -3.57 7.95
C ASP A 200 -18.24 -3.14 7.24
N PHE A 201 -17.55 -2.13 7.78
CA PHE A 201 -16.27 -1.67 7.21
C PHE A 201 -15.14 -2.69 7.42
N LEU A 202 -15.02 -3.26 8.61
CA LEU A 202 -13.95 -4.21 8.95
C LEU A 202 -14.22 -5.62 8.43
N ILE A 203 -15.48 -5.97 8.13
CA ILE A 203 -15.97 -7.29 7.66
C ILE A 203 -15.62 -8.45 8.60
N TYR A 204 -14.40 -8.45 9.14
CA TYR A 204 -13.91 -9.41 10.14
C TYR A 204 -13.39 -8.68 11.38
N PRO A 205 -14.25 -8.00 12.17
CA PRO A 205 -13.83 -7.10 13.24
C PRO A 205 -13.09 -7.82 14.38
N ASP A 206 -13.33 -9.13 14.55
CA ASP A 206 -12.71 -9.95 15.58
C ASP A 206 -11.54 -10.80 15.08
N LEU A 207 -11.14 -10.57 13.83
CA LEU A 207 -10.01 -11.27 13.23
C LEU A 207 -8.70 -10.76 13.85
N ASN A 208 -8.10 -11.57 14.70
CA ASN A 208 -6.76 -11.35 15.21
C ASN A 208 -5.75 -12.24 14.47
N LEU A 209 -4.45 -11.96 14.65
CA LEU A 209 -3.40 -12.69 13.95
C LEU A 209 -3.39 -14.19 14.21
N LEU A 210 -3.77 -14.62 15.41
CA LEU A 210 -3.87 -16.05 15.74
C LEU A 210 -5.01 -16.71 14.95
N LYS A 211 -6.22 -16.11 14.97
CA LYS A 211 -7.37 -16.60 14.18
C LYS A 211 -7.03 -16.58 12.67
N LEU A 212 -6.34 -15.56 12.21
CA LEU A 212 -5.89 -15.47 10.82
C LEU A 212 -4.89 -16.58 10.48
N ALA A 213 -3.87 -16.80 11.30
CA ALA A 213 -2.87 -17.85 11.09
C ALA A 213 -3.49 -19.25 11.08
N ILE A 214 -4.34 -19.55 12.07
CA ILE A 214 -5.07 -20.81 12.13
C ILE A 214 -5.98 -20.95 10.90
N GLY A 215 -6.77 -19.92 10.58
CA GLY A 215 -7.68 -19.93 9.44
C GLY A 215 -6.97 -20.12 8.10
N LYS A 216 -5.78 -19.52 7.91
CA LYS A 216 -4.93 -19.75 6.72
C LYS A 216 -4.41 -21.19 6.67
N ARG A 217 -4.02 -21.76 7.83
CA ARG A 217 -3.52 -23.15 7.90
C ARG A 217 -4.59 -24.19 7.56
N ILE A 218 -5.82 -23.99 8.03
CA ILE A 218 -6.95 -24.88 7.74
C ILE A 218 -7.70 -24.54 6.44
N GLY A 219 -7.20 -23.57 5.67
CA GLY A 219 -7.78 -23.17 4.39
C GLY A 219 -9.09 -22.37 4.50
N ARG A 220 -9.43 -21.84 5.69
CA ARG A 220 -10.60 -20.98 5.89
C ARG A 220 -10.41 -19.59 5.30
N PHE A 221 -9.15 -19.07 5.30
CA PHE A 221 -8.80 -17.79 4.73
C PHE A 221 -7.84 -17.98 3.55
N PRO A 222 -7.93 -17.11 2.54
CA PRO A 222 -7.03 -17.15 1.39
C PRO A 222 -5.58 -16.91 1.79
N LYS A 223 -4.65 -17.48 1.03
CA LYS A 223 -3.22 -17.20 1.17
C LYS A 223 -2.88 -15.95 0.36
N GLU A 224 -2.31 -14.94 0.99
CA GLU A 224 -1.69 -13.83 0.28
C GLU A 224 -0.37 -14.29 -0.33
N VAL A 225 -0.20 -14.05 -1.62
CA VAL A 225 1.04 -14.31 -2.38
C VAL A 225 1.42 -13.01 -3.08
N ARG A 226 2.70 -12.68 -3.05
CA ARG A 226 3.29 -11.49 -3.67
C ARG A 226 4.27 -11.94 -4.75
N PRO A 227 3.81 -12.15 -5.99
CA PRO A 227 4.65 -12.74 -7.04
C PRO A 227 5.93 -11.98 -7.31
N LEU A 228 5.92 -10.63 -7.21
CA LEU A 228 7.10 -9.80 -7.46
C LEU A 228 8.26 -10.03 -6.47
N PHE A 229 8.02 -10.73 -5.36
CA PHE A 229 9.09 -11.16 -4.44
C PHE A 229 9.78 -12.46 -4.88
N PHE A 230 9.25 -13.16 -5.88
CA PHE A 230 9.77 -14.43 -6.31
C PHE A 230 10.45 -14.39 -7.68
N ILE A 231 10.11 -13.40 -8.49
CA ILE A 231 10.61 -13.26 -9.86
C ILE A 231 11.61 -12.11 -9.96
N LYS A 232 12.47 -12.14 -10.97
CA LYS A 232 13.29 -10.99 -11.32
C LYS A 232 12.37 -9.89 -11.86
N ASN A 233 12.25 -8.81 -11.11
CA ASN A 233 11.40 -7.70 -11.51
C ASN A 233 11.99 -6.96 -12.73
N LEU A 234 11.12 -6.59 -13.65
CA LEU A 234 11.48 -5.65 -14.70
C LEU A 234 11.74 -4.27 -14.08
N PRO A 235 12.70 -3.50 -14.60
CA PRO A 235 12.79 -2.08 -14.29
C PRO A 235 11.45 -1.38 -14.56
N ASP A 236 11.15 -0.35 -13.80
CA ASP A 236 9.86 0.35 -13.85
C ASP A 236 9.43 0.76 -15.26
N LYS A 237 10.39 1.26 -16.06
CA LYS A 237 10.15 1.66 -17.44
C LYS A 237 9.78 0.48 -18.32
N GLU A 238 10.57 -0.60 -18.26
CA GLU A 238 10.33 -1.81 -19.04
C GLU A 238 8.99 -2.47 -18.68
N MET A 239 8.63 -2.49 -17.40
CA MET A 239 7.33 -2.97 -16.95
C MET A 239 6.19 -2.12 -17.51
N GLY A 240 6.32 -0.79 -17.51
CA GLY A 240 5.34 0.13 -18.10
C GLY A 240 5.17 -0.10 -19.60
N GLU A 241 6.25 -0.19 -20.35
CA GLU A 241 6.25 -0.48 -21.80
C GLU A 241 5.60 -1.84 -22.08
N PHE A 242 5.91 -2.85 -21.25
CA PHE A 242 5.35 -4.19 -21.38
C PHE A 242 3.83 -4.20 -21.18
N ILE A 243 3.32 -3.65 -20.09
CA ILE A 243 1.88 -3.64 -19.83
C ILE A 243 1.10 -2.71 -20.78
N THR A 244 1.73 -1.67 -21.31
CA THR A 244 1.16 -0.83 -22.36
C THR A 244 0.89 -1.68 -23.61
N LYS A 245 1.84 -2.48 -24.03
CA LYS A 245 1.71 -3.38 -25.19
C LYS A 245 0.66 -4.48 -24.93
N GLU A 246 0.73 -5.13 -23.79
CA GLU A 246 -0.06 -6.34 -23.49
C GLU A 246 -1.47 -6.03 -22.97
N LEU A 247 -1.66 -4.92 -22.24
CA LEU A 247 -2.92 -4.58 -21.58
C LEU A 247 -3.53 -3.24 -22.04
N ASP A 248 -2.90 -2.54 -22.98
CA ASP A 248 -3.29 -1.21 -23.41
C ASP A 248 -3.32 -0.19 -22.24
N TRP A 249 -2.42 -0.41 -21.28
CA TRP A 249 -2.26 0.45 -20.13
C TRP A 249 -1.67 1.80 -20.53
N LYS A 250 -2.14 2.87 -19.90
CA LYS A 250 -1.65 4.23 -20.15
C LYS A 250 -1.01 4.80 -18.90
N GLU A 251 0.16 5.40 -19.09
CA GLU A 251 0.88 6.13 -18.05
C GLU A 251 0.37 7.56 -17.95
N ASP A 252 0.40 8.14 -16.76
CA ASP A 252 0.20 9.58 -16.59
C ASP A 252 1.45 10.34 -17.06
N THR A 253 1.34 10.98 -18.20
CA THR A 253 2.41 11.78 -18.79
C THR A 253 2.46 13.22 -18.26
N THR A 254 1.52 13.62 -17.41
CA THR A 254 1.47 14.97 -16.82
C THR A 254 2.47 15.13 -15.67
N ARG A 255 3.00 14.02 -15.16
CA ARG A 255 3.97 13.99 -14.06
C ARG A 255 5.27 13.35 -14.51
N GLU A 256 6.35 14.11 -14.45
CA GLU A 256 7.67 13.64 -14.94
C GLU A 256 8.22 12.46 -14.15
N TYR A 257 7.97 12.40 -12.85
CA TYR A 257 8.61 11.42 -11.96
C TYR A 257 7.65 10.61 -11.09
N SER A 258 6.45 11.12 -10.78
CA SER A 258 5.49 10.44 -9.93
C SER A 258 4.64 9.44 -10.72
N LYS A 259 4.84 8.16 -10.46
CA LYS A 259 4.11 7.06 -11.12
C LYS A 259 2.89 6.55 -10.34
N HIS A 260 2.57 7.15 -9.20
CA HIS A 260 1.35 6.84 -8.43
C HIS A 260 0.22 7.80 -8.80
N PHE A 261 -0.29 7.63 -10.00
CA PHE A 261 -1.44 8.40 -10.51
C PHE A 261 -2.79 7.72 -10.18
N ASP A 262 -2.75 6.53 -9.65
CA ASP A 262 -3.94 5.71 -9.37
C ASP A 262 -4.82 6.28 -8.26
N CYS A 263 -4.28 7.14 -7.39
CA CYS A 263 -5.01 7.74 -6.30
C CYS A 263 -4.82 9.26 -6.23
N ILE A 264 -5.91 10.02 -6.44
CA ILE A 264 -5.84 11.49 -6.44
C ILE A 264 -5.52 12.10 -5.07
N VAL A 265 -5.73 11.37 -3.97
CA VAL A 265 -5.40 11.84 -2.61
C VAL A 265 -3.92 11.64 -2.26
N GLU A 266 -3.16 10.93 -3.06
CA GLU A 266 -1.76 10.58 -2.77
C GLU A 266 -0.87 11.81 -2.58
N PRO A 267 -0.87 12.84 -3.44
CA PRO A 267 -0.05 14.04 -3.23
C PRO A 267 -0.40 14.77 -1.92
N PHE A 268 -1.69 14.82 -1.60
CA PHE A 268 -2.17 15.42 -0.35
C PHE A 268 -1.66 14.65 0.88
N THR A 269 -1.72 13.33 0.85
CA THR A 269 -1.25 12.51 1.98
C THR A 269 0.26 12.56 2.15
N ASN A 270 1.03 12.66 1.07
CA ASN A 270 2.49 12.84 1.13
C ASN A 270 2.84 14.21 1.72
N TYR A 271 2.17 15.28 1.28
CA TYR A 271 2.32 16.61 1.87
C TYR A 271 2.06 16.58 3.39
N VAL A 272 0.90 16.08 3.82
CA VAL A 272 0.54 16.01 5.24
C VAL A 272 1.55 15.17 6.02
N ARG A 273 1.95 14.02 5.48
CA ARG A 273 2.94 13.13 6.12
C ARG A 273 4.30 13.80 6.27
N TYR A 274 4.77 14.50 5.24
CA TYR A 274 6.02 15.26 5.30
C TYR A 274 5.96 16.35 6.37
N GLN A 275 4.88 17.15 6.41
CA GLN A 275 4.71 18.21 7.41
C GLN A 275 4.69 17.70 8.85
N ILE A 276 4.11 16.52 9.09
CA ILE A 276 3.98 15.94 10.43
C ILE A 276 5.25 15.19 10.85
N TYR A 277 5.88 14.44 9.94
CA TYR A 277 6.96 13.49 10.25
C TYR A 277 8.33 13.91 9.73
N GLY A 278 8.42 14.84 8.78
CA GLY A 278 9.65 15.20 8.09
C GLY A 278 10.16 14.14 7.10
N TYR A 279 9.34 13.14 6.81
CA TYR A 279 9.59 12.12 5.77
C TYR A 279 8.27 11.59 5.20
N GLU A 280 8.32 10.98 4.02
CA GLU A 280 7.18 10.39 3.36
C GLU A 280 7.60 9.25 2.39
N ARG A 281 6.64 8.69 1.64
CA ARG A 281 6.85 7.50 0.80
C ARG A 281 7.88 7.70 -0.33
N ARG A 282 7.88 8.85 -0.98
CA ARG A 282 8.78 9.13 -2.12
C ARG A 282 10.24 9.13 -1.70
N MET A 283 10.52 9.76 -0.57
CA MET A 283 11.86 9.75 0.00
C MET A 283 12.38 8.32 0.21
N CYS A 284 11.52 7.44 0.73
CA CYS A 284 11.86 6.03 0.93
C CYS A 284 12.08 5.30 -0.40
N GLN A 285 11.17 5.49 -1.36
CA GLN A 285 11.19 4.85 -2.67
C GLN A 285 12.45 5.23 -3.45
N TYR A 286 12.73 6.53 -3.59
CA TYR A 286 13.91 7.00 -4.31
C TYR A 286 15.20 6.58 -3.63
N SER A 287 15.22 6.54 -2.29
CA SER A 287 16.36 6.01 -1.55
C SER A 287 16.60 4.52 -1.84
N THR A 288 15.54 3.74 -2.03
CA THR A 288 15.64 2.32 -2.43
C THR A 288 16.18 2.19 -3.84
N MET A 289 15.71 3.00 -4.79
CA MET A 289 16.25 3.03 -6.16
C MET A 289 17.75 3.38 -6.18
N VAL A 290 18.19 4.33 -5.34
CA VAL A 290 19.62 4.64 -5.20
C VAL A 290 20.41 3.45 -4.65
N ARG A 291 19.90 2.77 -3.60
CA ARG A 291 20.58 1.58 -3.04
C ARG A 291 20.71 0.43 -4.03
N ARG A 292 19.78 0.30 -4.95
CA ARG A 292 19.78 -0.70 -6.02
C ARG A 292 20.64 -0.29 -7.23
N GLY A 293 21.17 0.93 -7.25
CA GLY A 293 21.94 1.45 -8.37
C GLY A 293 21.09 1.78 -9.61
N GLU A 294 19.76 1.90 -9.47
CA GLU A 294 18.84 2.25 -10.55
C GLU A 294 18.95 3.73 -10.91
N ILE A 295 19.22 4.59 -9.92
CA ILE A 295 19.44 6.03 -10.08
C ILE A 295 20.58 6.50 -9.17
N THR A 296 21.18 7.65 -9.51
CA THR A 296 22.16 8.32 -8.60
C THR A 296 21.44 9.09 -7.51
N LYS A 297 22.17 9.45 -6.44
CA LYS A 297 21.64 10.30 -5.37
C LYS A 297 21.18 11.65 -5.89
N GLU A 298 21.96 12.26 -6.80
CA GLU A 298 21.66 13.55 -7.42
C GLU A 298 20.36 13.47 -8.22
N LYS A 299 20.15 12.39 -8.99
CA LYS A 299 18.89 12.14 -9.70
C LYS A 299 17.73 11.97 -8.72
N ALA A 300 17.93 11.23 -7.62
CA ALA A 300 16.91 11.06 -6.59
C ALA A 300 16.49 12.39 -5.93
N LEU A 301 17.46 13.29 -5.67
CA LEU A 301 17.18 14.64 -5.15
C LEU A 301 16.39 15.47 -6.16
N ALA A 302 16.80 15.49 -7.43
CA ALA A 302 16.10 16.22 -8.48
C ALA A 302 14.64 15.72 -8.65
N MET A 303 14.42 14.40 -8.63
CA MET A 303 13.08 13.80 -8.67
C MET A 303 12.24 14.21 -7.45
N TYR A 304 12.85 14.21 -6.26
CA TYR A 304 12.17 14.58 -5.03
C TYR A 304 11.76 16.06 -4.99
N GLU A 305 12.62 16.95 -5.52
CA GLU A 305 12.31 18.37 -5.69
C GLU A 305 11.18 18.58 -6.70
N ALA A 306 11.21 17.87 -7.82
CA ALA A 306 10.19 17.96 -8.87
C ALA A 306 8.81 17.42 -8.43
N ASP A 307 8.75 16.54 -7.45
CA ASP A 307 7.49 16.06 -6.87
C ASP A 307 6.78 17.12 -5.99
N HIS A 308 7.43 18.23 -5.65
CA HIS A 308 6.88 19.34 -4.85
C HIS A 308 6.16 18.92 -3.58
N ILE A 309 6.65 17.86 -2.92
CA ILE A 309 5.96 17.24 -1.76
C ILE A 309 5.85 18.19 -0.56
N MET A 310 6.77 19.15 -0.45
CA MET A 310 6.76 20.14 0.62
C MET A 310 5.69 21.22 0.45
N ASP A 311 5.16 21.38 -0.77
CA ASP A 311 4.19 22.37 -1.13
C ASP A 311 2.76 21.82 -1.05
N LYS A 312 1.78 22.70 -0.85
CA LYS A 312 0.37 22.30 -0.95
C LYS A 312 0.09 21.81 -2.39
N PRO A 313 -0.40 20.55 -2.57
CA PRO A 313 -0.65 20.03 -3.90
C PRO A 313 -1.79 20.78 -4.61
N ALA A 314 -1.80 20.76 -5.94
CA ALA A 314 -2.79 21.47 -6.74
C ALA A 314 -4.25 21.12 -6.38
N ASN A 315 -4.50 19.88 -6.01
CA ASN A 315 -5.83 19.39 -5.60
C ASN A 315 -6.12 19.52 -4.10
N TYR A 316 -5.30 20.27 -3.35
CA TYR A 316 -5.45 20.42 -1.89
C TYR A 316 -6.87 20.85 -1.48
N LYS A 317 -7.39 21.91 -2.10
CA LYS A 317 -8.75 22.42 -1.81
C LYS A 317 -9.83 21.38 -2.17
N GLU A 318 -9.70 20.71 -3.30
CA GLU A 318 -10.63 19.66 -3.71
C GLU A 318 -10.72 18.55 -2.65
N ILE A 319 -9.59 18.12 -2.08
CA ILE A 319 -9.59 17.09 -1.04
C ILE A 319 -10.24 17.61 0.25
N LEU A 320 -10.01 18.87 0.62
CA LEU A 320 -10.70 19.45 1.78
C LEU A 320 -12.22 19.45 1.58
N ASP A 321 -12.69 19.91 0.42
CA ASP A 321 -14.11 19.97 0.09
C ASP A 321 -14.75 18.56 0.10
N ARG A 322 -14.08 17.57 -0.50
CA ARG A 322 -14.54 16.17 -0.48
C ARG A 322 -14.69 15.60 0.94
N LEU A 323 -13.84 16.03 1.88
CA LEU A 323 -13.84 15.56 3.26
C LEU A 323 -14.59 16.48 4.24
N ASP A 324 -15.25 17.55 3.77
CA ASP A 324 -15.86 18.61 4.59
C ASP A 324 -14.87 19.17 5.64
N LEU A 325 -13.67 19.51 5.20
CA LEU A 325 -12.61 20.07 6.02
C LEU A 325 -12.35 21.53 5.65
N THR A 326 -11.89 22.30 6.64
CA THR A 326 -11.50 23.70 6.49
C THR A 326 -9.98 23.84 6.62
N GLU A 327 -9.42 24.98 6.20
CA GLU A 327 -8.00 25.31 6.45
C GLU A 327 -7.66 25.24 7.94
N LYS A 328 -8.56 25.72 8.82
CA LYS A 328 -8.36 25.62 10.27
C LYS A 328 -8.26 24.17 10.75
N ASN A 329 -9.05 23.26 10.19
CA ASN A 329 -8.90 21.83 10.50
C ASN A 329 -7.51 21.32 10.10
N MET A 330 -6.97 21.80 8.98
CA MET A 330 -5.64 21.38 8.54
C MET A 330 -4.52 21.96 9.40
N GLU A 331 -4.64 23.20 9.88
CA GLU A 331 -3.70 23.72 10.87
C GLU A 331 -3.62 22.84 12.12
N ASP A 332 -4.77 22.31 12.56
CA ASP A 332 -4.83 21.38 13.69
C ASP A 332 -4.25 20.01 13.34
N VAL A 333 -4.52 19.50 12.13
CA VAL A 333 -3.96 18.25 11.63
C VAL A 333 -2.43 18.29 11.59
N LEU A 334 -1.84 19.37 11.10
CA LEU A 334 -0.38 19.53 11.02
C LEU A 334 0.30 19.59 12.40
N LYS A 335 -0.46 19.84 13.47
CA LYS A 335 0.00 19.80 14.87
C LYS A 335 -0.22 18.44 15.53
N VAL A 336 -0.88 17.50 14.86
CA VAL A 336 -1.19 16.16 15.40
C VAL A 336 0.10 15.44 15.78
N LYS A 337 0.10 14.82 16.95
CA LYS A 337 1.16 13.89 17.37
C LYS A 337 0.68 12.45 17.12
N PRO A 338 0.96 11.87 15.93
CA PRO A 338 0.42 10.56 15.55
C PRO A 338 0.91 9.45 16.49
N LEU A 339 2.08 9.61 17.09
CA LEU A 339 2.62 8.73 18.13
C LEU A 339 1.68 8.55 19.35
N LYS A 340 0.74 9.49 19.56
CA LYS A 340 -0.32 9.35 20.57
C LYS A 340 -1.06 8.02 20.45
N TYR A 341 -1.28 7.53 19.23
CA TYR A 341 -2.04 6.32 18.96
C TYR A 341 -1.19 5.04 18.86
N GLU A 342 0.13 5.12 18.85
CA GLU A 342 1.02 3.96 18.79
C GLU A 342 0.91 3.05 20.02
N LYS A 343 0.55 3.60 21.18
CA LYS A 343 0.29 2.80 22.39
C LYS A 343 -0.91 1.86 22.22
N HIS A 344 -1.81 2.13 21.27
CA HIS A 344 -3.02 1.36 21.01
C HIS A 344 -2.90 0.34 19.87
N ILE A 345 -1.72 0.17 19.29
CA ILE A 345 -1.47 -0.88 18.29
C ILE A 345 -1.56 -2.29 18.88
N SER A 346 -1.77 -3.26 18.03
CA SER A 346 -1.87 -4.66 18.41
C SER A 346 -0.63 -5.17 19.15
N LYS A 347 -0.81 -6.16 20.05
CA LYS A 347 0.30 -6.76 20.80
C LYS A 347 1.39 -7.34 19.89
N VAL A 348 1.01 -7.85 18.71
CA VAL A 348 1.95 -8.44 17.76
C VAL A 348 2.80 -7.36 17.11
N ASN A 349 2.22 -6.24 16.68
CA ASN A 349 3.01 -5.10 16.17
C ASN A 349 3.95 -4.56 17.25
N LYS A 350 3.48 -4.48 18.52
CA LYS A 350 4.35 -4.10 19.64
C LYS A 350 5.53 -5.07 19.82
N LEU A 351 5.28 -6.37 19.73
CA LEU A 351 6.33 -7.39 19.83
C LEU A 351 7.32 -7.28 18.68
N PHE A 352 6.84 -7.14 17.45
CA PHE A 352 7.69 -6.99 16.26
C PHE A 352 8.58 -5.74 16.36
N ILE A 353 8.02 -4.58 16.73
CA ILE A 353 8.80 -3.35 16.95
C ILE A 353 9.88 -3.57 18.02
N ARG A 354 9.57 -4.27 19.10
CA ARG A 354 10.55 -4.61 20.15
C ARG A 354 11.68 -5.49 19.62
N LEU A 355 11.34 -6.53 18.85
CA LEU A 355 12.34 -7.42 18.24
C LEU A 355 13.27 -6.67 17.29
N VAL A 356 12.73 -5.83 16.40
CA VAL A 356 13.53 -5.02 15.48
C VAL A 356 14.45 -4.07 16.26
N LYS A 357 13.97 -3.41 17.32
CA LYS A 357 14.78 -2.56 18.18
C LYS A 357 15.87 -3.33 18.93
N PHE A 358 15.62 -4.60 19.28
CA PHE A 358 16.63 -5.44 19.94
C PHE A 358 17.73 -5.90 19.00
N ILE A 359 17.39 -6.27 17.77
CA ILE A 359 18.35 -6.70 16.73
C ILE A 359 19.25 -5.53 16.27
N LYS A 360 18.77 -4.29 16.42
CA LYS A 360 19.50 -3.07 16.04
C LYS A 360 20.38 -2.48 17.14
N LYS A 361 20.38 -3.05 18.36
CA LYS A 361 21.34 -2.75 19.42
C LYS A 361 22.55 -3.68 19.33
#